data_02c41d4835d4dea498c7295e2130447b
#
_entry.id   02c41d4835d4dea498c7295e2130447b
#
_cell.length_a   1.000
_cell.length_b   1.000
_cell.length_c   1.000
_cell.angle_alpha   90.00
_cell.angle_beta   90.00
_cell.angle_gamma   90.00
#
_symmetry.space_group_name_H-M   'P 1'
#
loop_
_entity.id
_entity.type
_entity.pdbx_description
1 polymer ?
#
loop_
_entity_poly.entity_id
_entity_poly.type
_entity_poly.pdbx_seq_one_letter_code
_entity_poly.pdbx_strand_id
1 'polypeptide(L)'
;MTAFRALLLTTALAAGLSACNRDREPTADGAPVPPGQAAAVTAADEAAPTNFQLKTPYADVRLTLPDAIRPQGDLHARVYAEEVRLLRQFVEGAQGELTEAGADTDRPKYEKTITVTAAAETGKLLSLKRVDFDYSGGAQPNTLASGILWDKALKRRLSLAELFRKNADLSALDQALCAAINTAKRARLPNSVAITLGGRPGAACPRAANTAFVLTPGTVAGKAAGLTFFINPWQVGPGVEGGYEIALPATGFRALLAVAYADDFAGQLLKSGDVTPVVAPSTAPVTN
;
A
#
# COMPACT_ATOMS: atom_id res chain seq x y z
N MET A 1 -2.10 -3.28 -63.90
CA MET A 1 -0.98 -2.52 -64.53
C MET A 1 -0.26 -1.87 -63.37
N THR A 2 0.90 -2.16 -62.94
CA THR A 2 2.11 -2.79 -63.39
C THR A 2 2.86 -3.36 -62.20
N ALA A 3 3.38 -4.57 -62.29
CA ALA A 3 4.28 -5.26 -61.39
C ALA A 3 5.73 -4.79 -61.54
N PHE A 4 6.52 -4.84 -60.45
CA PHE A 4 8.00 -5.04 -60.50
C PHE A 4 8.42 -5.53 -59.10
N ARG A 5 8.70 -6.83 -58.89
CA ARG A 5 9.89 -7.67 -59.02
C ARG A 5 11.05 -7.23 -58.12
N ALA A 6 11.20 -8.02 -57.06
CA ALA A 6 12.34 -8.79 -56.51
C ALA A 6 13.76 -8.21 -56.74
N LEU A 7 14.56 -8.19 -55.65
CA LEU A 7 15.94 -8.69 -55.68
C LEU A 7 16.39 -9.14 -54.26
N LEU A 8 16.72 -10.41 -54.15
CA LEU A 8 17.46 -11.05 -53.09
C LEU A 8 18.93 -10.63 -53.16
N LEU A 9 19.56 -10.33 -52.03
CA LEU A 9 21.02 -10.49 -51.90
C LEU A 9 21.34 -11.06 -50.52
N THR A 10 21.76 -12.31 -50.54
CA THR A 10 22.44 -13.04 -49.48
C THR A 10 23.92 -12.67 -49.46
N THR A 11 24.48 -12.31 -48.31
CA THR A 11 25.93 -12.46 -48.08
C THR A 11 26.16 -13.02 -46.68
N ALA A 12 26.60 -14.24 -46.65
CA ALA A 12 27.24 -14.88 -45.52
C ALA A 12 28.70 -14.39 -45.43
N LEU A 13 29.19 -14.10 -44.25
CA LEU A 13 30.61 -14.09 -43.97
C LEU A 13 30.85 -14.73 -42.62
N ALA A 14 31.64 -15.80 -42.66
CA ALA A 14 32.09 -16.59 -41.54
C ALA A 14 33.46 -16.11 -41.00
N ALA A 15 33.75 -16.55 -39.80
CA ALA A 15 35.04 -16.85 -39.22
C ALA A 15 35.85 -15.73 -38.55
N GLY A 16 36.22 -16.02 -37.29
CA GLY A 16 37.28 -15.33 -36.54
C GLY A 16 37.41 -15.87 -35.13
N LEU A 17 37.74 -17.16 -34.95
CA LEU A 17 38.24 -17.71 -33.69
C LEU A 17 39.65 -17.19 -33.47
N SER A 18 39.90 -16.48 -32.35
CA SER A 18 41.27 -16.24 -31.84
C SER A 18 41.29 -16.70 -30.38
N ALA A 19 41.77 -17.91 -30.21
CA ALA A 19 42.23 -18.47 -28.95
C ALA A 19 43.58 -17.80 -28.58
N CYS A 20 43.65 -17.16 -27.44
CA CYS A 20 44.91 -16.90 -26.75
C CYS A 20 45.01 -17.83 -25.56
N ASN A 21 45.70 -18.91 -25.80
CA ASN A 21 46.23 -19.81 -24.79
C ASN A 21 47.41 -19.10 -24.10
N ARG A 22 47.39 -18.96 -22.79
CA ARG A 22 48.54 -18.58 -22.01
C ARG A 22 48.80 -19.64 -20.97
N ASP A 23 49.77 -20.46 -21.29
CA ASP A 23 50.34 -21.47 -20.44
C ASP A 23 50.72 -20.90 -19.08
N ARG A 24 50.22 -21.53 -18.04
CA ARG A 24 50.74 -21.43 -16.69
C ARG A 24 50.83 -22.82 -16.10
N GLU A 25 52.05 -23.21 -15.79
CA GLU A 25 52.44 -24.50 -15.22
C GLU A 25 51.65 -24.87 -13.97
N PRO A 26 51.39 -26.17 -13.74
CA PRO A 26 50.67 -26.65 -12.55
C PRO A 26 51.64 -26.81 -11.38
N THR A 27 51.42 -26.12 -10.30
CA THR A 27 51.94 -26.52 -8.99
C THR A 27 50.94 -27.48 -8.36
N ALA A 28 51.38 -28.69 -8.15
CA ALA A 28 50.69 -29.75 -7.45
C ALA A 28 50.58 -29.36 -5.95
N ASP A 29 49.36 -29.33 -5.48
CA ASP A 29 48.87 -29.82 -4.18
C ASP A 29 47.43 -29.33 -4.00
N GLY A 30 46.50 -30.24 -4.22
CA GLY A 30 45.07 -29.99 -4.01
C GLY A 30 44.32 -31.30 -4.09
N ALA A 31 43.93 -31.84 -2.97
CA ALA A 31 43.08 -33.01 -2.86
C ALA A 31 41.79 -32.84 -3.68
N PRO A 32 41.22 -33.91 -4.25
CA PRO A 32 40.02 -33.84 -5.08
C PRO A 32 38.82 -33.38 -4.25
N VAL A 33 38.23 -32.24 -4.63
CA VAL A 33 36.96 -31.77 -4.13
C VAL A 33 35.87 -32.72 -4.64
N PRO A 34 35.04 -33.35 -3.79
CA PRO A 34 33.96 -34.20 -4.23
C PRO A 34 32.96 -33.40 -5.07
N PRO A 35 32.47 -33.93 -6.22
CA PRO A 35 31.42 -33.28 -6.99
C PRO A 35 30.11 -33.43 -6.24
N GLY A 36 29.47 -32.30 -5.83
CA GLY A 36 28.11 -32.33 -5.34
C GLY A 36 27.80 -31.58 -4.06
N GLN A 37 28.54 -30.51 -3.76
CA GLN A 37 28.02 -29.46 -2.95
C GLN A 37 27.92 -28.21 -3.84
N ALA A 38 26.86 -28.19 -4.66
CA ALA A 38 26.23 -26.93 -4.94
C ALA A 38 26.08 -26.26 -3.54
N ALA A 39 26.78 -25.17 -3.32
CA ALA A 39 26.55 -24.34 -2.16
C ALA A 39 25.03 -24.21 -2.11
N ALA A 40 24.41 -24.86 -1.13
CA ALA A 40 23.10 -24.48 -0.71
C ALA A 40 23.27 -22.98 -0.47
N VAL A 41 22.75 -22.17 -1.36
CA VAL A 41 22.36 -20.81 -1.05
C VAL A 41 21.39 -21.04 0.09
N THR A 42 21.92 -21.11 1.31
CA THR A 42 21.15 -20.74 2.45
C THR A 42 20.76 -19.33 2.09
N ALA A 43 19.55 -19.20 1.53
CA ALA A 43 18.76 -18.04 1.72
C ALA A 43 18.59 -17.88 3.23
N ALA A 44 19.62 -17.43 3.92
CA ALA A 44 19.45 -16.35 4.82
C ALA A 44 18.89 -15.27 3.88
N ASP A 45 17.61 -15.44 3.52
CA ASP A 45 16.77 -14.38 3.09
C ASP A 45 17.03 -13.32 4.13
N GLU A 46 17.88 -12.36 3.80
CA GLU A 46 17.86 -11.10 4.49
C GLU A 46 16.48 -10.58 4.20
N ALA A 47 15.54 -11.01 5.05
CA ALA A 47 14.16 -10.57 4.97
C ALA A 47 14.24 -9.06 4.88
N ALA A 48 13.57 -8.45 3.88
CA ALA A 48 13.62 -7.01 3.70
C ALA A 48 13.48 -6.32 5.06
N PRO A 49 14.19 -5.21 5.31
CA PRO A 49 14.06 -4.49 6.58
C PRO A 49 12.61 -4.08 6.83
N THR A 50 12.19 -4.00 8.09
CA THR A 50 10.88 -3.46 8.45
C THR A 50 10.89 -1.96 8.68
N ASN A 51 12.04 -1.33 8.66
CA ASN A 51 12.20 0.10 8.87
C ASN A 51 13.16 0.68 7.84
N PHE A 52 12.87 1.91 7.44
CA PHE A 52 13.78 2.73 6.65
C PHE A 52 13.70 4.17 7.18
N GLN A 53 14.84 4.85 7.25
CA GLN A 53 14.92 6.26 7.61
C GLN A 53 16.00 6.91 6.78
N LEU A 54 15.72 8.12 6.29
CA LEU A 54 16.69 8.98 5.62
C LEU A 54 16.47 10.42 6.08
N LYS A 55 17.52 11.04 6.59
CA LYS A 55 17.54 12.45 6.99
C LYS A 55 18.52 13.21 6.12
N THR A 56 18.05 14.30 5.55
CA THR A 56 18.87 15.23 4.77
C THR A 56 18.67 16.66 5.29
N PRO A 57 19.42 17.64 4.79
CA PRO A 57 19.13 19.05 5.08
C PRO A 57 17.74 19.49 4.65
N TYR A 58 17.12 18.80 3.67
CA TYR A 58 15.87 19.20 3.02
C TYR A 58 14.66 18.42 3.52
N ALA A 59 14.83 17.13 3.87
CA ALA A 59 13.73 16.27 4.29
C ALA A 59 14.14 15.24 5.35
N ASP A 60 13.15 14.85 6.19
CA ASP A 60 13.21 13.69 7.08
C ASP A 60 12.11 12.70 6.65
N VAL A 61 12.53 11.48 6.27
CA VAL A 61 11.57 10.47 5.82
C VAL A 61 11.73 9.18 6.59
N ARG A 62 10.59 8.49 6.82
CA ARG A 62 10.54 7.25 7.61
C ARG A 62 9.54 6.27 7.05
N LEU A 63 9.92 4.99 7.08
CA LEU A 63 9.04 3.84 6.84
C LEU A 63 9.03 2.96 8.08
N THR A 64 7.85 2.46 8.45
CA THR A 64 7.67 1.39 9.44
C THR A 64 6.72 0.35 8.89
N LEU A 65 7.15 -0.92 8.85
CA LEU A 65 6.35 -2.08 8.47
C LEU A 65 6.09 -2.97 9.70
N PRO A 66 4.94 -3.65 9.78
CA PRO A 66 4.62 -4.54 10.88
C PRO A 66 5.36 -5.88 10.76
N ASP A 67 5.69 -6.51 11.88
CA ASP A 67 6.28 -7.86 11.88
C ASP A 67 5.38 -8.90 11.22
N ALA A 68 4.07 -8.71 11.23
CA ALA A 68 3.10 -9.59 10.56
C ALA A 68 3.32 -9.74 9.04
N ILE A 69 4.08 -8.82 8.40
CA ILE A 69 4.40 -8.93 6.96
C ILE A 69 5.52 -9.94 6.68
N ARG A 70 6.41 -10.21 7.67
CA ARG A 70 7.61 -11.03 7.49
C ARG A 70 7.34 -12.44 6.94
N PRO A 71 6.28 -13.16 7.40
CA PRO A 71 5.97 -14.48 6.85
C PRO A 71 5.55 -14.46 5.37
N GLN A 72 5.25 -13.27 4.82
CA GLN A 72 4.86 -13.06 3.43
C GLN A 72 6.02 -12.41 2.67
N GLY A 73 7.14 -13.12 2.46
CA GLY A 73 8.38 -12.58 1.91
C GLY A 73 8.19 -11.80 0.60
N ASP A 74 7.39 -12.33 -0.34
CA ASP A 74 7.09 -11.67 -1.63
C ASP A 74 6.35 -10.32 -1.43
N LEU A 75 5.41 -10.26 -0.48
CA LEU A 75 4.72 -9.02 -0.13
C LEU A 75 5.68 -8.05 0.56
N HIS A 76 6.44 -8.55 1.55
CA HIS A 76 7.38 -7.76 2.34
C HIS A 76 8.40 -7.05 1.44
N ALA A 77 9.11 -7.81 0.60
CA ALA A 77 10.11 -7.26 -0.32
C ALA A 77 9.51 -6.22 -1.27
N ARG A 78 8.32 -6.50 -1.82
CA ARG A 78 7.63 -5.58 -2.73
C ARG A 78 7.22 -4.29 -2.04
N VAL A 79 6.54 -4.38 -0.87
CA VAL A 79 6.09 -3.20 -0.13
C VAL A 79 7.28 -2.37 0.31
N TYR A 80 8.33 -3.00 0.85
CA TYR A 80 9.55 -2.28 1.23
C TYR A 80 10.17 -1.52 0.06
N ALA A 81 10.35 -2.17 -1.08
CA ALA A 81 10.96 -1.54 -2.25
C ALA A 81 10.09 -0.40 -2.82
N GLU A 82 8.76 -0.59 -2.90
CA GLU A 82 7.81 0.41 -3.37
C GLU A 82 7.86 1.66 -2.46
N GLU A 83 7.78 1.48 -1.14
CA GLU A 83 7.72 2.60 -0.20
C GLU A 83 9.08 3.31 -0.06
N VAL A 84 10.20 2.61 -0.03
CA VAL A 84 11.53 3.23 -0.02
C VAL A 84 11.77 4.07 -1.28
N ARG A 85 11.31 3.59 -2.45
CA ARG A 85 11.38 4.37 -3.69
C ARG A 85 10.58 5.67 -3.59
N LEU A 86 9.35 5.61 -3.07
CA LEU A 86 8.51 6.80 -2.86
C LEU A 86 9.16 7.80 -1.91
N LEU A 87 9.74 7.31 -0.80
CA LEU A 87 10.43 8.17 0.18
C LEU A 87 11.68 8.83 -0.41
N ARG A 88 12.45 8.12 -1.22
CA ARG A 88 13.61 8.70 -1.92
C ARG A 88 13.19 9.76 -2.94
N GLN A 89 12.15 9.51 -3.72
CA GLN A 89 11.59 10.49 -4.66
C GLN A 89 11.09 11.75 -3.94
N PHE A 90 10.47 11.61 -2.76
CA PHE A 90 10.08 12.75 -1.94
C PHE A 90 11.29 13.58 -1.48
N VAL A 91 12.38 12.93 -1.06
CA VAL A 91 13.63 13.63 -0.67
C VAL A 91 14.25 14.38 -1.86
N GLU A 92 14.28 13.75 -3.04
CA GLU A 92 14.79 14.38 -4.27
C GLU A 92 13.95 15.59 -4.67
N GLY A 93 12.61 15.48 -4.59
CA GLY A 93 11.69 16.60 -4.83
C GLY A 93 11.92 17.75 -3.84
N ALA A 94 12.01 17.45 -2.54
CA ALA A 94 12.27 18.44 -1.51
C ALA A 94 13.61 19.17 -1.73
N GLN A 95 14.65 18.45 -2.13
CA GLN A 95 15.95 19.05 -2.46
C GLN A 95 15.83 20.02 -3.64
N GLY A 96 15.14 19.62 -4.72
CA GLY A 96 14.92 20.48 -5.89
C GLY A 96 14.19 21.76 -5.51
N GLU A 97 13.02 21.64 -4.89
CA GLU A 97 12.16 22.76 -4.52
C GLU A 97 12.83 23.74 -3.54
N LEU A 98 13.48 23.23 -2.48
CA LEU A 98 14.12 24.07 -1.47
C LEU A 98 15.42 24.71 -1.98
N THR A 99 16.13 24.08 -2.91
CA THR A 99 17.32 24.66 -3.55
C THR A 99 16.92 25.78 -4.51
N GLU A 100 15.87 25.59 -5.32
CA GLU A 100 15.37 26.62 -6.24
C GLU A 100 14.80 27.84 -5.50
N ALA A 101 14.15 27.61 -4.34
CA ALA A 101 13.62 28.68 -3.52
C ALA A 101 14.69 29.57 -2.84
N GLY A 102 15.97 29.28 -3.06
CA GLY A 102 17.11 29.97 -2.41
C GLY A 102 17.11 29.63 -0.92
N ALA A 103 17.98 28.70 -0.54
CA ALA A 103 18.04 28.08 0.79
C ALA A 103 17.92 29.10 1.94
N ASP A 104 16.68 29.45 2.29
CA ASP A 104 16.37 30.08 3.55
C ASP A 104 16.48 28.97 4.61
N THR A 105 17.56 28.99 5.38
CA THR A 105 17.88 27.96 6.39
C THR A 105 16.84 27.89 7.50
N ASP A 106 15.92 28.84 7.56
CA ASP A 106 14.84 28.93 8.57
C ASP A 106 13.55 28.23 8.14
N ARG A 107 13.47 27.72 6.91
CA ARG A 107 12.30 26.94 6.48
C ARG A 107 12.28 25.56 7.12
N PRO A 108 11.11 25.12 7.62
CA PRO A 108 10.99 23.78 8.15
C PRO A 108 11.27 22.75 7.05
N LYS A 109 12.01 21.70 7.41
CA LYS A 109 12.26 20.57 6.51
C LYS A 109 10.95 19.90 6.11
N TYR A 110 10.93 19.36 4.92
CA TYR A 110 9.83 18.48 4.50
C TYR A 110 9.87 17.17 5.30
N GLU A 111 8.71 16.65 5.61
CA GLU A 111 8.58 15.39 6.36
C GLU A 111 7.65 14.43 5.64
N LYS A 112 8.05 13.15 5.55
CA LYS A 112 7.17 12.09 5.07
C LYS A 112 7.35 10.83 5.91
N THR A 113 6.25 10.35 6.49
CA THR A 113 6.23 9.10 7.25
C THR A 113 5.20 8.15 6.68
N ILE A 114 5.64 6.96 6.32
CA ILE A 114 4.78 5.87 5.89
C ILE A 114 4.76 4.82 6.99
N THR A 115 3.59 4.61 7.56
CA THR A 115 3.37 3.59 8.61
C THR A 115 2.40 2.54 8.09
N VAL A 116 2.85 1.30 8.06
CA VAL A 116 2.00 0.15 7.74
C VAL A 116 1.76 -0.65 9.01
N THR A 117 0.51 -1.00 9.27
CA THR A 117 0.10 -1.81 10.43
C THR A 117 -0.75 -2.99 9.98
N ALA A 118 -0.71 -4.09 10.72
CA ALA A 118 -1.62 -5.21 10.50
C ALA A 118 -3.02 -4.82 10.98
N ALA A 119 -4.00 -4.81 10.07
CA ALA A 119 -5.39 -4.54 10.40
C ALA A 119 -6.13 -5.82 10.78
N ALA A 120 -5.96 -6.89 10.00
CA ALA A 120 -6.50 -8.22 10.29
C ALA A 120 -5.71 -9.30 9.56
N GLU A 121 -5.65 -10.48 10.16
CA GLU A 121 -5.16 -11.68 9.51
C GLU A 121 -6.17 -12.81 9.68
N THR A 122 -6.45 -13.52 8.58
CA THR A 122 -7.34 -14.67 8.55
C THR A 122 -6.59 -15.91 8.06
N GLY A 123 -7.29 -17.03 7.89
CA GLY A 123 -6.68 -18.24 7.33
C GLY A 123 -5.99 -17.98 5.98
N LYS A 124 -6.63 -17.23 5.09
CA LYS A 124 -6.16 -17.01 3.71
C LYS A 124 -5.63 -15.60 3.46
N LEU A 125 -6.04 -14.61 4.22
CA LEU A 125 -5.84 -13.20 3.92
C LEU A 125 -5.00 -12.50 5.00
N LEU A 126 -4.10 -11.62 4.56
CA LEU A 126 -3.45 -10.62 5.39
C LEU A 126 -3.90 -9.23 4.91
N SER A 127 -4.46 -8.45 5.81
CA SER A 127 -4.92 -7.08 5.54
C SER A 127 -4.09 -6.08 6.31
N LEU A 128 -3.49 -5.14 5.58
CA LEU A 128 -2.61 -4.12 6.15
C LEU A 128 -3.23 -2.74 5.90
N LYS A 129 -3.18 -1.88 6.93
CA LYS A 129 -3.49 -0.46 6.84
C LYS A 129 -2.19 0.30 6.61
N ARG A 130 -2.16 1.16 5.60
CA ARG A 130 -1.06 2.06 5.29
C ARG A 130 -1.49 3.50 5.54
N VAL A 131 -0.76 4.21 6.35
CA VAL A 131 -0.93 5.64 6.60
C VAL A 131 0.27 6.38 6.03
N ASP A 132 0.02 7.36 5.19
CA ASP A 132 1.00 8.23 4.57
C ASP A 132 0.78 9.65 5.12
N PHE A 133 1.71 10.10 5.93
CA PHE A 133 1.78 11.47 6.43
C PHE A 133 2.84 12.21 5.64
N ASP A 134 2.51 13.37 5.10
CA ASP A 134 3.48 14.27 4.51
C ASP A 134 3.26 15.74 4.91
N TYR A 135 4.36 16.45 5.03
CA TYR A 135 4.43 17.87 5.22
C TYR A 135 5.49 18.44 4.27
N SER A 136 5.06 19.30 3.36
CA SER A 136 5.90 19.96 2.36
C SER A 136 5.83 21.49 2.46
N GLY A 137 5.88 22.01 3.70
CA GLY A 137 5.94 23.45 3.96
C GLY A 137 4.61 24.20 3.87
N GLY A 138 3.47 23.50 3.68
CA GLY A 138 2.14 24.11 3.65
C GLY A 138 1.61 24.45 5.05
N ALA A 139 0.41 25.05 5.10
CA ALA A 139 -0.24 25.43 6.36
C ALA A 139 -0.60 24.22 7.24
N GLN A 140 -0.80 23.06 6.67
CA GLN A 140 -1.17 21.83 7.37
C GLN A 140 -0.54 20.61 6.69
N PRO A 141 -0.16 19.58 7.47
CA PRO A 141 0.26 18.30 6.90
C PRO A 141 -0.92 17.59 6.24
N ASN A 142 -0.60 16.72 5.30
CA ASN A 142 -1.56 15.83 4.68
C ASN A 142 -1.42 14.42 5.25
N THR A 143 -2.54 13.75 5.50
CA THR A 143 -2.55 12.36 5.99
C THR A 143 -3.55 11.55 5.19
N LEU A 144 -3.06 10.52 4.50
CA LEU A 144 -3.87 9.64 3.67
C LEU A 144 -3.80 8.21 4.21
N ALA A 145 -4.96 7.56 4.28
CA ALA A 145 -5.05 6.15 4.62
C ALA A 145 -5.41 5.30 3.40
N SER A 146 -4.78 4.13 3.31
CA SER A 146 -5.06 3.14 2.28
C SER A 146 -4.94 1.73 2.84
N GLY A 147 -5.33 0.71 2.06
CA GLY A 147 -5.27 -0.67 2.47
C GLY A 147 -4.52 -1.54 1.48
N ILE A 148 -3.89 -2.58 1.97
CA ILE A 148 -3.33 -3.67 1.19
C ILE A 148 -4.01 -4.95 1.65
N LEU A 149 -4.68 -5.63 0.73
CA LEU A 149 -5.22 -6.95 0.97
C LEU A 149 -4.39 -7.96 0.17
N TRP A 150 -3.87 -8.97 0.88
CA TRP A 150 -2.99 -9.98 0.33
C TRP A 150 -3.57 -11.37 0.49
N ASP A 151 -3.66 -12.11 -0.60
CA ASP A 151 -3.94 -13.54 -0.57
C ASP A 151 -2.63 -14.31 -0.33
N LYS A 152 -2.54 -14.97 0.82
CA LYS A 152 -1.33 -15.68 1.27
C LYS A 152 -1.01 -16.91 0.42
N ALA A 153 -2.04 -17.57 -0.13
CA ALA A 153 -1.86 -18.76 -0.95
C ALA A 153 -1.56 -18.41 -2.41
N LEU A 154 -2.28 -17.42 -2.96
CA LEU A 154 -2.08 -16.96 -4.34
C LEU A 154 -0.91 -15.98 -4.48
N LYS A 155 -0.33 -15.51 -3.37
CA LYS A 155 0.80 -14.57 -3.31
C LYS A 155 0.57 -13.32 -4.17
N ARG A 156 -0.62 -12.71 -4.04
CA ARG A 156 -0.99 -11.51 -4.79
C ARG A 156 -1.90 -10.58 -4.00
N ARG A 157 -1.87 -9.30 -4.38
CA ARG A 157 -2.84 -8.32 -3.87
C ARG A 157 -4.22 -8.61 -4.43
N LEU A 158 -5.24 -8.35 -3.63
CA LEU A 158 -6.65 -8.44 -4.01
C LEU A 158 -7.28 -7.05 -3.98
N SER A 159 -8.12 -6.78 -4.97
CA SER A 159 -9.07 -5.67 -4.95
C SER A 159 -10.32 -6.05 -4.15
N LEU A 160 -11.13 -5.05 -3.79
CA LEU A 160 -12.42 -5.32 -3.13
C LEU A 160 -13.32 -6.23 -3.99
N ALA A 161 -13.36 -5.99 -5.29
CA ALA A 161 -14.22 -6.77 -6.20
C ALA A 161 -13.87 -8.26 -6.21
N GLU A 162 -12.61 -8.62 -5.97
CA GLU A 162 -12.17 -10.02 -5.96
C GLU A 162 -12.55 -10.77 -4.68
N LEU A 163 -12.95 -10.06 -3.61
CA LEU A 163 -13.55 -10.69 -2.43
C LEU A 163 -14.97 -11.18 -2.70
N PHE A 164 -15.64 -10.68 -3.72
CA PHE A 164 -17.02 -10.97 -4.05
C PHE A 164 -17.14 -11.94 -5.23
N ARG A 165 -18.31 -12.56 -5.36
CA ARG A 165 -18.64 -13.36 -6.54
C ARG A 165 -18.57 -12.49 -7.79
N LYS A 166 -18.16 -13.07 -8.90
CA LYS A 166 -18.14 -12.37 -10.19
C LYS A 166 -19.52 -11.75 -10.48
N ASN A 167 -19.52 -10.47 -10.83
CA ASN A 167 -20.71 -9.66 -11.09
C ASN A 167 -21.66 -9.51 -9.87
N ALA A 168 -21.17 -9.63 -8.65
CA ALA A 168 -21.98 -9.32 -7.48
C ALA A 168 -22.47 -7.86 -7.52
N ASP A 169 -23.75 -7.66 -7.23
CA ASP A 169 -24.30 -6.32 -7.08
C ASP A 169 -23.90 -5.73 -5.72
N LEU A 170 -23.04 -4.73 -5.73
CA LEU A 170 -22.54 -4.03 -4.54
C LEU A 170 -23.37 -2.78 -4.19
N SER A 171 -24.52 -2.55 -4.84
CA SER A 171 -25.33 -1.35 -4.63
C SER A 171 -25.78 -1.18 -3.17
N ALA A 172 -26.14 -2.27 -2.50
CA ALA A 172 -26.48 -2.25 -1.08
C ALA A 172 -25.28 -1.88 -0.19
N LEU A 173 -24.06 -2.32 -0.52
CA LEU A 173 -22.83 -1.95 0.17
C LEU A 173 -22.50 -0.46 -0.05
N ASP A 174 -22.66 0.04 -1.27
CA ASP A 174 -22.52 1.46 -1.59
C ASP A 174 -23.50 2.33 -0.79
N GLN A 175 -24.75 1.92 -0.69
CA GLN A 175 -25.79 2.61 0.08
C GLN A 175 -25.44 2.63 1.58
N ALA A 176 -25.03 1.48 2.13
CA ALA A 176 -24.63 1.37 3.52
C ALA A 176 -23.42 2.25 3.84
N LEU A 177 -22.41 2.27 2.95
CA LEU A 177 -21.24 3.15 3.09
C LEU A 177 -21.64 4.62 3.06
N CYS A 178 -22.46 5.02 2.10
CA CYS A 178 -22.97 6.38 1.97
C CYS A 178 -23.75 6.82 3.21
N ALA A 179 -24.64 5.99 3.73
CA ALA A 179 -25.41 6.27 4.94
C ALA A 179 -24.51 6.42 6.16
N ALA A 180 -23.51 5.54 6.33
CA ALA A 180 -22.58 5.59 7.44
C ALA A 180 -21.68 6.84 7.39
N ILE A 181 -21.20 7.24 6.21
CA ILE A 181 -20.45 8.48 6.02
C ILE A 181 -21.32 9.70 6.42
N ASN A 182 -22.54 9.78 5.94
CA ASN A 182 -23.45 10.88 6.28
C ASN A 182 -23.73 10.94 7.80
N THR A 183 -23.83 9.79 8.46
CA THR A 183 -23.99 9.73 9.91
C THR A 183 -22.74 10.25 10.62
N ALA A 184 -21.55 9.83 10.19
CA ALA A 184 -20.27 10.30 10.71
C ALA A 184 -20.09 11.81 10.52
N LYS A 185 -20.41 12.33 9.32
CA LYS A 185 -20.36 13.77 9.02
C LYS A 185 -21.23 14.57 9.97
N ARG A 186 -22.49 14.20 10.15
CA ARG A 186 -23.42 14.89 11.07
C ARG A 186 -22.97 14.82 12.52
N ALA A 187 -22.36 13.72 12.94
CA ALA A 187 -21.85 13.57 14.30
C ALA A 187 -20.66 14.51 14.58
N ARG A 188 -19.79 14.74 13.59
CA ARG A 188 -18.66 15.68 13.72
C ARG A 188 -19.06 17.14 13.51
N LEU A 189 -19.87 17.38 12.48
CA LEU A 189 -20.33 18.71 12.08
C LEU A 189 -21.85 18.65 11.83
N PRO A 190 -22.70 19.07 12.79
CA PRO A 190 -24.17 18.94 12.68
C PRO A 190 -24.75 19.58 11.42
N ASN A 191 -24.13 20.65 10.92
CA ASN A 191 -24.58 21.40 9.74
C ASN A 191 -23.87 20.94 8.44
N SER A 192 -23.16 19.80 8.46
CA SER A 192 -22.48 19.28 7.26
C SER A 192 -23.49 18.95 6.17
N VAL A 193 -23.14 19.28 4.91
CA VAL A 193 -23.96 18.94 3.75
C VAL A 193 -23.94 17.43 3.54
N ALA A 194 -25.12 16.83 3.39
CA ALA A 194 -25.24 15.42 3.07
C ALA A 194 -24.73 15.15 1.63
N ILE A 195 -24.08 14.01 1.48
CA ILE A 195 -23.62 13.49 0.19
C ILE A 195 -24.55 12.39 -0.31
N THR A 196 -24.60 12.16 -1.62
CA THR A 196 -25.48 11.16 -2.26
C THR A 196 -24.73 10.30 -3.27
N LEU A 197 -25.24 9.10 -3.54
CA LEU A 197 -24.77 8.30 -4.67
C LEU A 197 -25.14 9.01 -5.98
N GLY A 198 -24.12 9.30 -6.81
CA GLY A 198 -24.33 10.08 -8.03
C GLY A 198 -24.34 11.60 -7.83
N GLY A 199 -23.97 12.09 -6.65
CA GLY A 199 -23.76 13.51 -6.39
C GLY A 199 -22.62 14.09 -7.25
N ARG A 200 -22.53 15.42 -7.30
CA ARG A 200 -21.41 16.12 -7.96
C ARG A 200 -20.10 15.92 -7.19
N PRO A 201 -18.93 16.12 -7.83
CA PRO A 201 -17.64 16.05 -7.13
C PRO A 201 -17.62 16.85 -5.83
N GLY A 202 -17.07 16.29 -4.77
CA GLY A 202 -17.06 16.86 -3.40
C GLY A 202 -18.37 16.71 -2.61
N ALA A 203 -19.46 16.26 -3.28
CA ALA A 203 -20.75 15.95 -2.65
C ALA A 203 -21.29 14.57 -3.08
N ALA A 204 -20.45 13.74 -3.64
CA ALA A 204 -20.77 12.36 -4.03
C ALA A 204 -20.30 11.37 -2.97
N CYS A 205 -21.13 10.37 -2.67
CA CYS A 205 -20.70 9.20 -1.92
C CYS A 205 -19.71 8.38 -2.77
N PRO A 206 -18.57 8.01 -2.22
CA PRO A 206 -17.65 7.11 -2.90
C PRO A 206 -18.28 5.71 -3.04
N ARG A 207 -17.95 5.03 -4.14
CA ARG A 207 -18.33 3.63 -4.36
C ARG A 207 -17.39 2.72 -3.59
N ALA A 208 -17.92 1.70 -2.92
CA ALA A 208 -17.13 0.76 -2.15
C ALA A 208 -16.00 0.12 -2.98
N ALA A 209 -16.28 -0.26 -4.22
CA ALA A 209 -15.30 -0.87 -5.12
C ALA A 209 -14.08 0.03 -5.42
N ASN A 210 -14.25 1.35 -5.32
CA ASN A 210 -13.20 2.36 -5.61
C ASN A 210 -12.65 3.03 -4.35
N THR A 211 -13.05 2.54 -3.18
CA THR A 211 -12.64 3.10 -1.89
C THR A 211 -11.60 2.21 -1.24
N ALA A 212 -10.54 2.81 -0.75
CA ALA A 212 -9.51 2.08 0.01
C ALA A 212 -10.13 1.44 1.26
N PHE A 213 -9.72 0.21 1.58
CA PHE A 213 -10.30 -0.54 2.68
C PHE A 213 -9.31 -1.51 3.32
N VAL A 214 -9.66 -1.99 4.49
CA VAL A 214 -9.03 -3.13 5.17
C VAL A 214 -10.09 -4.08 5.70
N LEU A 215 -9.69 -5.33 5.96
CA LEU A 215 -10.50 -6.26 6.76
C LEU A 215 -10.54 -5.78 8.20
N THR A 216 -11.70 -5.90 8.83
CA THR A 216 -11.88 -5.52 10.23
C THR A 216 -12.09 -6.77 11.07
N PRO A 217 -11.25 -7.03 12.09
CA PRO A 217 -11.44 -8.13 13.02
C PRO A 217 -12.69 -7.90 13.88
N GLY A 218 -13.14 -8.94 14.55
CA GLY A 218 -14.29 -8.87 15.44
C GLY A 218 -14.20 -9.90 16.55
N THR A 219 -15.35 -10.45 16.92
CA THR A 219 -15.49 -11.37 18.06
C THR A 219 -14.91 -12.77 17.84
N VAL A 220 -14.56 -13.14 16.61
CA VAL A 220 -13.98 -14.44 16.27
C VAL A 220 -12.54 -14.26 15.83
N ALA A 221 -11.60 -14.83 16.60
CA ALA A 221 -10.17 -14.75 16.29
C ALA A 221 -9.85 -15.40 14.93
N GLY A 222 -8.92 -14.80 14.17
CA GLY A 222 -8.52 -15.30 12.85
C GLY A 222 -9.61 -15.17 11.77
N LYS A 223 -10.63 -14.35 12.01
CA LYS A 223 -11.70 -14.04 11.05
C LYS A 223 -11.92 -12.53 10.95
N ALA A 224 -12.35 -12.09 9.77
CA ALA A 224 -12.85 -10.75 9.57
C ALA A 224 -14.34 -10.69 9.93
N ALA A 225 -14.75 -9.66 10.64
CA ALA A 225 -16.15 -9.41 10.96
C ALA A 225 -16.80 -8.34 10.04
N GLY A 226 -15.97 -7.64 9.25
CA GLY A 226 -16.41 -6.58 8.36
C GLY A 226 -15.28 -5.98 7.55
N LEU A 227 -15.56 -4.81 6.99
CA LEU A 227 -14.62 -3.98 6.24
C LEU A 227 -14.59 -2.58 6.83
N THR A 228 -13.40 -2.00 6.96
CA THR A 228 -13.23 -0.58 7.26
C THR A 228 -12.77 0.13 6.01
N PHE A 229 -13.55 1.11 5.57
CA PHE A 229 -13.28 1.97 4.42
C PHE A 229 -12.61 3.27 4.86
N PHE A 230 -11.61 3.71 4.11
CA PHE A 230 -10.90 4.95 4.33
C PHE A 230 -11.42 6.04 3.40
N ILE A 231 -12.00 7.07 3.98
CA ILE A 231 -12.44 8.27 3.28
C ILE A 231 -11.43 9.35 3.61
N ASN A 232 -10.55 9.66 2.68
CA ASN A 232 -9.49 10.62 2.91
C ASN A 232 -10.03 12.07 2.94
N PRO A 233 -9.28 13.03 3.53
CA PRO A 233 -9.66 14.44 3.52
C PRO A 233 -10.00 14.94 2.10
N TRP A 234 -10.91 15.87 1.98
CA TRP A 234 -11.40 16.47 0.72
C TRP A 234 -12.28 15.58 -0.15
N GLN A 235 -12.41 14.30 0.18
CA GLN A 235 -13.16 13.35 -0.65
C GLN A 235 -14.68 13.54 -0.58
N VAL A 236 -15.19 13.93 0.60
CA VAL A 236 -16.63 14.01 0.88
C VAL A 236 -17.05 15.34 1.54
N GLY A 237 -16.15 16.30 1.59
CA GLY A 237 -16.37 17.60 2.20
C GLY A 237 -15.07 18.41 2.27
N PRO A 238 -15.09 19.58 2.88
CA PRO A 238 -13.89 20.40 3.08
C PRO A 238 -12.86 19.67 3.95
N GLY A 239 -11.57 19.93 3.71
CA GLY A 239 -10.47 19.26 4.42
C GLY A 239 -10.49 19.41 5.93
N VAL A 240 -11.11 20.46 6.44
CA VAL A 240 -11.30 20.70 7.89
C VAL A 240 -12.13 19.59 8.57
N GLU A 241 -12.97 18.86 7.83
CA GLU A 241 -13.68 17.68 8.35
C GLU A 241 -12.73 16.50 8.64
N GLY A 242 -11.52 16.51 8.06
CA GLY A 242 -10.56 15.41 8.12
C GLY A 242 -11.01 14.19 7.30
N GLY A 243 -10.36 13.07 7.54
CA GLY A 243 -10.75 11.78 6.97
C GLY A 243 -11.71 11.01 7.88
N TYR A 244 -12.32 9.96 7.32
CA TYR A 244 -13.19 9.04 8.07
C TYR A 244 -12.72 7.61 7.88
N GLU A 245 -12.80 6.80 8.93
CA GLU A 245 -12.65 5.35 8.89
C GLU A 245 -14.02 4.73 9.19
N ILE A 246 -14.65 4.16 8.18
CA ILE A 246 -16.03 3.68 8.28
C ILE A 246 -16.05 2.15 8.29
N ALA A 247 -16.38 1.56 9.43
CA ALA A 247 -16.50 0.12 9.61
C ALA A 247 -17.92 -0.36 9.31
N LEU A 248 -18.05 -1.27 8.33
CA LEU A 248 -19.30 -1.91 7.94
C LEU A 248 -19.27 -3.41 8.27
N PRO A 249 -20.31 -3.96 8.92
CA PRO A 249 -20.36 -5.37 9.29
C PRO A 249 -20.54 -6.29 8.09
N ALA A 250 -19.91 -7.46 8.13
CA ALA A 250 -20.02 -8.47 7.07
C ALA A 250 -21.44 -8.98 6.85
N THR A 251 -22.32 -8.86 7.82
CA THR A 251 -23.73 -9.26 7.70
C THR A 251 -24.45 -8.59 6.52
N GLY A 252 -24.06 -7.37 6.17
CA GLY A 252 -24.63 -6.61 5.05
C GLY A 252 -24.19 -7.09 3.66
N PHE A 253 -23.09 -7.86 3.57
CA PHE A 253 -22.54 -8.29 2.27
C PHE A 253 -22.08 -9.76 2.23
N ARG A 254 -22.16 -10.49 3.34
CA ARG A 254 -21.63 -11.86 3.46
C ARG A 254 -22.17 -12.80 2.38
N ALA A 255 -23.44 -12.68 2.00
CA ALA A 255 -24.07 -13.49 0.96
C ALA A 255 -23.47 -13.23 -0.44
N LEU A 256 -22.75 -12.15 -0.63
CA LEU A 256 -22.11 -11.75 -1.89
C LEU A 256 -20.65 -12.21 -2.00
N LEU A 257 -20.04 -12.65 -0.89
CA LEU A 257 -18.65 -13.08 -0.88
C LEU A 257 -18.39 -14.24 -1.84
N ALA A 258 -17.23 -14.25 -2.47
CA ALA A 258 -16.76 -15.39 -3.22
C ALA A 258 -16.57 -16.60 -2.28
N VAL A 259 -16.92 -17.79 -2.75
CA VAL A 259 -16.80 -19.03 -1.96
C VAL A 259 -15.39 -19.22 -1.40
N ALA A 260 -14.38 -18.81 -2.17
CA ALA A 260 -12.98 -18.90 -1.74
C ALA A 260 -12.69 -18.16 -0.43
N TYR A 261 -13.41 -17.05 -0.14
CA TYR A 261 -13.14 -16.17 1.01
C TYR A 261 -14.29 -16.13 2.03
N ALA A 262 -15.42 -16.77 1.77
CA ALA A 262 -16.60 -16.71 2.64
C ALA A 262 -16.30 -17.19 4.07
N ASP A 263 -15.45 -18.21 4.20
CA ASP A 263 -15.05 -18.78 5.49
C ASP A 263 -14.04 -17.91 6.26
N ASP A 264 -13.42 -16.93 5.61
CA ASP A 264 -12.54 -15.97 6.28
C ASP A 264 -13.33 -14.90 7.05
N PHE A 265 -14.67 -14.86 6.88
CA PHE A 265 -15.55 -13.90 7.54
C PHE A 265 -16.45 -14.59 8.55
N ALA A 266 -16.36 -14.16 9.82
CA ALA A 266 -17.21 -14.64 10.91
C ALA A 266 -17.26 -13.64 12.06
N GLY A 267 -18.25 -13.83 12.95
CA GLY A 267 -18.40 -12.99 14.16
C GLY A 267 -19.05 -11.63 13.87
N GLN A 268 -18.92 -10.74 14.82
CA GLN A 268 -19.50 -9.40 14.81
C GLN A 268 -18.41 -8.36 15.03
N LEU A 269 -18.58 -7.18 14.46
CA LEU A 269 -17.71 -6.04 14.73
C LEU A 269 -17.85 -5.61 16.20
N LEU A 270 -16.74 -5.22 16.83
CA LEU A 270 -16.75 -4.61 18.15
C LEU A 270 -17.32 -3.18 18.11
N LYS A 271 -17.10 -2.48 16.99
CA LYS A 271 -17.63 -1.15 16.72
C LYS A 271 -17.92 -1.02 15.23
N SER A 272 -19.04 -0.41 14.87
CA SER A 272 -19.44 -0.12 13.49
C SER A 272 -19.65 1.40 13.30
N GLY A 273 -19.73 1.84 12.04
CA GLY A 273 -19.83 3.25 11.69
C GLY A 273 -18.46 3.94 11.75
N ASP A 274 -18.41 5.15 12.28
CA ASP A 274 -17.16 5.92 12.40
C ASP A 274 -16.26 5.33 13.50
N VAL A 275 -15.15 4.76 13.06
CA VAL A 275 -14.09 4.18 13.92
C VAL A 275 -12.79 4.98 13.82
N THR A 276 -12.84 6.17 13.24
CA THR A 276 -11.67 7.04 13.12
C THR A 276 -11.04 7.24 14.51
N PRO A 277 -9.72 7.02 14.64
CA PRO A 277 -9.03 7.28 15.88
C PRO A 277 -9.19 8.74 16.29
N VAL A 278 -9.56 8.97 17.52
CA VAL A 278 -9.52 10.32 18.08
C VAL A 278 -8.06 10.61 18.42
N VAL A 279 -7.42 11.45 17.61
CA VAL A 279 -6.08 11.94 17.94
C VAL A 279 -6.25 12.90 19.12
N ALA A 280 -5.78 12.51 20.30
CA ALA A 280 -5.69 13.43 21.41
C ALA A 280 -4.87 14.65 20.98
N PRO A 281 -5.30 15.89 21.30
CA PRO A 281 -4.50 17.06 20.98
C PRO A 281 -3.11 16.87 21.57
N SER A 282 -2.08 17.03 20.71
CA SER A 282 -0.69 16.99 21.15
C SER A 282 -0.49 18.08 22.20
N THR A 283 -0.27 17.68 23.44
CA THR A 283 0.21 18.57 24.50
C THR A 283 1.70 18.82 24.31
N ALA A 284 2.07 19.41 23.17
CA ALA A 284 3.38 19.99 23.04
C ALA A 284 3.44 21.18 24.02
N PRO A 285 4.41 21.26 24.93
CA PRO A 285 4.58 22.43 25.77
C PRO A 285 4.88 23.61 24.85
N VAL A 286 4.05 24.66 24.93
CA VAL A 286 4.36 25.94 24.35
C VAL A 286 5.52 26.49 25.18
N THR A 287 6.74 26.32 24.70
CA THR A 287 7.90 27.05 25.24
C THR A 287 7.77 28.48 24.77
N ASN A 288 7.39 29.36 25.72
CA ASN A 288 7.49 30.81 25.58
C ASN A 288 8.95 31.24 25.44
#